data_972d0da6bc6046fb2f5f6c737ca58c7a
#
_entry.id   972d0da6bc6046fb2f5f6c737ca58c7a
#
_cell.length_a   1.000
_cell.length_b   1.000
_cell.length_c   1.000
_cell.angle_alpha   90.00
_cell.angle_beta   90.00
_cell.angle_gamma   90.00
#
_symmetry.space_group_name_H-M   'P 1'
#
loop_
_entity.id
_entity.type
_entity.pdbx_description
1 polymer ?
#
loop_
_entity_poly.entity_id
_entity_poly.type
_entity_poly.pdbx_seq_one_letter_code
_entity_poly.pdbx_strand_id
1 'polypeptide(L)'
;MFLKEEEKLIQRQIQELQSTLFSIQTRIEDLDRTQYMEFGTCKIEVYPKRYCRYLKEKIDQDEKIDFLLTKLSESMEEDISVLGNMDSGSVVEYKNNEYVYTSVFILTQEDKHDFILDEGLYCTYTYSGQYDRTNQLFYKMKDWIQEHNYKIEGPFLEFLLIDIHETKKVEEYITSIHVKVKPR
;
A
#
# COMPACT_ATOMS: atom_id res chain seq x y z
N MET A 1 30.07 -18.40 -32.06
CA MET A 1 30.06 -18.11 -30.59
C MET A 1 29.47 -16.74 -30.35
N PHE A 2 29.97 -15.70 -30.99
CA PHE A 2 29.53 -14.29 -30.82
C PHE A 2 28.01 -14.08 -31.03
N LEU A 3 27.41 -14.54 -32.13
CA LEU A 3 25.96 -14.37 -32.42
C LEU A 3 25.03 -15.03 -31.40
N LYS A 4 25.44 -16.14 -30.75
CA LYS A 4 24.64 -16.79 -29.68
C LYS A 4 24.68 -16.01 -28.37
N GLU A 5 25.75 -15.30 -28.09
CA GLU A 5 25.86 -14.42 -26.92
C GLU A 5 25.03 -13.16 -27.11
N GLU A 6 25.06 -12.63 -28.35
CA GLU A 6 24.26 -11.48 -28.75
C GLU A 6 22.74 -11.80 -28.72
N GLU A 7 22.36 -12.97 -29.23
CA GLU A 7 20.96 -13.47 -29.12
C GLU A 7 20.51 -13.57 -27.69
N LYS A 8 21.31 -14.12 -26.79
CA LYS A 8 20.95 -14.21 -25.35
C LYS A 8 20.81 -12.84 -24.70
N LEU A 9 21.68 -11.88 -25.07
CA LEU A 9 21.59 -10.51 -24.56
C LEU A 9 20.27 -9.86 -24.99
N ILE A 10 19.93 -9.98 -26.29
CA ILE A 10 18.69 -9.44 -26.83
C ILE A 10 17.47 -10.10 -26.19
N GLN A 11 17.49 -11.41 -25.96
CA GLN A 11 16.40 -12.11 -25.27
C GLN A 11 16.20 -11.60 -23.84
N ARG A 12 17.27 -11.33 -23.08
CA ARG A 12 17.18 -10.71 -21.76
C ARG A 12 16.55 -9.32 -21.81
N GLN A 13 17.01 -8.48 -22.74
CA GLN A 13 16.44 -7.14 -22.93
C GLN A 13 14.95 -7.18 -23.30
N ILE A 14 14.52 -8.14 -24.12
CA ILE A 14 13.11 -8.33 -24.46
C ILE A 14 12.32 -8.71 -23.18
N GLN A 15 12.84 -9.62 -22.35
CA GLN A 15 12.18 -10.00 -21.09
C GLN A 15 12.06 -8.83 -20.11
N GLU A 16 13.12 -8.03 -19.96
CA GLU A 16 13.11 -6.83 -19.12
C GLU A 16 12.10 -5.79 -19.62
N LEU A 17 12.05 -5.53 -20.93
CA LEU A 17 11.09 -4.61 -21.52
C LEU A 17 9.65 -5.12 -21.41
N GLN A 18 9.41 -6.41 -21.56
CA GLN A 18 8.09 -7.01 -21.37
C GLN A 18 7.61 -6.87 -19.91
N SER A 19 8.50 -7.11 -18.95
CA SER A 19 8.21 -6.92 -17.53
C SER A 19 7.88 -5.45 -17.22
N THR A 20 8.67 -4.53 -17.75
CA THR A 20 8.42 -3.08 -17.60
C THR A 20 7.08 -2.67 -18.20
N LEU A 21 6.76 -3.17 -19.40
CA LEU A 21 5.47 -2.89 -20.05
C LEU A 21 4.30 -3.40 -19.22
N PHE A 22 4.41 -4.62 -18.70
CA PHE A 22 3.39 -5.19 -17.81
C PHE A 22 3.17 -4.33 -16.55
N SER A 23 4.24 -3.87 -15.91
CA SER A 23 4.15 -2.98 -14.74
C SER A 23 3.45 -1.66 -15.08
N ILE A 24 3.77 -1.05 -16.23
CA ILE A 24 3.12 0.18 -16.70
C ILE A 24 1.62 -0.06 -16.95
N GLN A 25 1.27 -1.17 -17.61
CA GLN A 25 -0.14 -1.51 -17.87
C GLN A 25 -0.94 -1.73 -16.58
N THR A 26 -0.39 -2.50 -15.64
CA THR A 26 -1.00 -2.68 -14.31
C THR A 26 -1.21 -1.33 -13.62
N ARG A 27 -0.21 -0.45 -13.70
CA ARG A 27 -0.30 0.88 -13.11
C ARG A 27 -1.39 1.74 -13.74
N ILE A 28 -1.54 1.71 -15.05
CA ILE A 28 -2.62 2.41 -15.75
C ILE A 28 -3.99 1.89 -15.29
N GLU A 29 -4.16 0.56 -15.20
CA GLU A 29 -5.40 -0.05 -14.72
C GLU A 29 -5.72 0.36 -13.26
N ASP A 30 -4.72 0.45 -12.41
CA ASP A 30 -4.88 0.89 -11.03
C ASP A 30 -5.29 2.36 -10.95
N LEU A 31 -4.67 3.23 -11.72
CA LEU A 31 -5.06 4.64 -11.82
C LEU A 31 -6.49 4.81 -12.33
N ASP A 32 -6.90 4.02 -13.32
CA ASP A 32 -8.28 4.02 -13.82
C ASP A 32 -9.29 3.60 -12.74
N ARG A 33 -8.94 2.63 -11.89
CA ARG A 33 -9.78 2.21 -10.77
C ARG A 33 -10.02 3.32 -9.76
N THR A 34 -9.04 4.21 -9.53
CA THR A 34 -9.21 5.30 -8.57
C THR A 34 -10.32 6.28 -8.95
N GLN A 35 -10.64 6.42 -10.25
CA GLN A 35 -11.72 7.29 -10.74
C GLN A 35 -13.10 6.85 -10.27
N TYR A 36 -13.26 5.57 -9.89
CA TYR A 36 -14.52 4.98 -9.43
C TYR A 36 -14.57 4.81 -7.90
N MET A 37 -13.53 5.24 -7.18
CA MET A 37 -13.50 5.14 -5.72
C MET A 37 -14.40 6.18 -5.08
N GLU A 38 -15.10 5.80 -4.02
CA GLU A 38 -15.85 6.73 -3.20
C GLU A 38 -14.93 7.31 -2.12
N PHE A 39 -14.88 8.64 -2.05
CA PHE A 39 -14.07 9.38 -1.10
C PHE A 39 -14.88 9.85 0.10
N GLY A 40 -14.22 9.96 1.24
CA GLY A 40 -14.76 10.66 2.41
C GLY A 40 -15.75 9.87 3.25
N THR A 41 -15.98 8.59 2.96
CA THR A 41 -16.92 7.71 3.66
C THR A 41 -16.25 6.45 4.19
N CYS A 42 -16.65 6.00 5.40
CA CYS A 42 -16.28 4.69 5.89
C CYS A 42 -17.15 3.60 5.27
N LYS A 43 -16.54 2.45 4.94
CA LYS A 43 -17.22 1.26 4.43
C LYS A 43 -16.72 0.01 5.14
N ILE A 44 -17.55 -1.03 5.19
CA ILE A 44 -17.11 -2.37 5.59
C ILE A 44 -16.97 -3.23 4.35
N GLU A 45 -15.77 -3.73 4.13
CA GLU A 45 -15.42 -4.56 2.97
C GLU A 45 -14.76 -5.86 3.41
N VAL A 46 -14.92 -6.91 2.61
CA VAL A 46 -14.28 -8.21 2.84
C VAL A 46 -13.00 -8.27 2.03
N TYR A 47 -11.88 -8.51 2.70
CA TYR A 47 -10.60 -8.72 2.04
C TYR A 47 -10.11 -10.16 2.23
N PRO A 48 -9.51 -10.75 1.19
CA PRO A 48 -8.81 -12.02 1.31
C PRO A 48 -7.52 -11.84 2.11
N LYS A 49 -6.91 -12.94 2.49
CA LYS A 49 -5.55 -12.95 3.04
C LYS A 49 -4.58 -12.29 2.05
N ARG A 50 -3.74 -11.40 2.53
CA ARG A 50 -2.72 -10.70 1.74
C ARG A 50 -1.35 -10.92 2.37
N TYR A 51 -0.36 -11.11 1.54
CA TYR A 51 1.00 -11.40 1.96
C TYR A 51 1.86 -10.16 1.74
N CYS A 52 2.75 -9.84 2.68
CA CYS A 52 3.55 -8.63 2.65
C CYS A 52 5.01 -8.90 2.95
N ARG A 53 5.89 -8.13 2.35
CA ARG A 53 7.20 -7.79 2.91
C ARG A 53 7.01 -6.59 3.82
N TYR A 54 7.80 -6.54 4.90
CA TYR A 54 7.57 -5.65 6.00
C TYR A 54 8.90 -5.10 6.54
N LEU A 55 8.98 -3.79 6.78
CA LEU A 55 10.15 -3.17 7.37
C LEU A 55 9.73 -2.36 8.61
N LYS A 56 10.11 -2.85 9.77
CA LYS A 56 9.83 -2.20 11.06
C LYS A 56 10.91 -1.19 11.39
N GLU A 57 10.53 0.07 11.43
CA GLU A 57 11.39 1.16 11.87
C GLU A 57 10.54 2.30 12.43
N LYS A 58 11.06 3.04 13.43
CA LYS A 58 10.37 4.21 13.96
C LYS A 58 10.28 5.28 12.87
N ILE A 59 9.08 5.73 12.59
CA ILE A 59 8.77 6.76 11.62
C ILE A 59 8.33 8.01 12.37
N ASP A 60 9.06 9.09 12.23
CA ASP A 60 8.85 10.37 12.91
C ASP A 60 8.59 11.52 11.93
N GLN A 61 8.71 11.28 10.63
CA GLN A 61 8.47 12.22 9.55
C GLN A 61 7.93 11.48 8.33
N ASP A 62 7.05 12.10 7.55
CA ASP A 62 6.40 11.46 6.38
C ASP A 62 7.40 11.07 5.29
N GLU A 63 8.46 11.89 5.07
CA GLU A 63 9.52 11.60 4.10
C GLU A 63 10.26 10.29 4.41
N LYS A 64 10.22 9.85 5.66
CA LYS A 64 10.82 8.58 6.06
C LYS A 64 10.04 7.38 5.57
N ILE A 65 8.72 7.51 5.34
CA ILE A 65 7.89 6.45 4.77
C ILE A 65 8.41 6.11 3.37
N ASP A 66 8.56 7.12 2.52
CA ASP A 66 9.07 6.96 1.15
C ASP A 66 10.48 6.36 1.13
N PHE A 67 11.38 6.86 1.97
CA PHE A 67 12.73 6.29 2.12
C PHE A 67 12.70 4.81 2.52
N LEU A 68 11.83 4.43 3.46
CA LEU A 68 11.73 3.04 3.93
C LEU A 68 11.07 2.14 2.90
N LEU A 69 10.08 2.63 2.15
CA LEU A 69 9.49 1.90 1.03
C LEU A 69 10.52 1.65 -0.06
N THR A 70 11.32 2.65 -0.43
CA THR A 70 12.42 2.50 -1.37
C THR A 70 13.42 1.44 -0.90
N LYS A 71 13.85 1.52 0.36
CA LYS A 71 14.77 0.54 0.95
C LYS A 71 14.20 -0.88 0.98
N LEU A 72 12.90 -1.02 1.30
CA LEU A 72 12.22 -2.30 1.30
C LEU A 72 12.14 -2.86 -0.12
N SER A 73 11.75 -2.04 -1.07
CA SER A 73 11.68 -2.32 -2.50
C SER A 73 13.02 -2.81 -3.05
N GLU A 74 14.12 -2.08 -2.80
CA GLU A 74 15.47 -2.49 -3.20
C GLU A 74 15.89 -3.85 -2.63
N SER A 75 15.40 -4.21 -1.43
CA SER A 75 15.68 -5.52 -0.80
C SER A 75 14.96 -6.69 -1.47
N MET A 76 13.94 -6.42 -2.28
CA MET A 76 13.13 -7.43 -2.98
C MET A 76 13.66 -7.82 -4.36
N GLU A 77 14.71 -7.20 -4.81
CA GLU A 77 15.59 -7.28 -6.02
C GLU A 77 15.03 -7.75 -7.37
N GLU A 78 14.01 -8.60 -7.43
CA GLU A 78 13.50 -9.13 -8.72
C GLU A 78 11.99 -8.94 -8.93
N ASP A 79 11.24 -8.60 -7.88
CA ASP A 79 9.78 -8.68 -7.90
C ASP A 79 9.05 -7.34 -8.09
N ILE A 80 9.76 -6.22 -8.02
CA ILE A 80 9.17 -4.88 -8.08
C ILE A 80 8.56 -4.57 -9.45
N SER A 81 9.08 -5.21 -10.50
CA SER A 81 8.55 -5.05 -11.85
C SER A 81 7.13 -5.59 -12.04
N VAL A 82 6.61 -6.35 -11.06
CA VAL A 82 5.30 -7.02 -11.12
C VAL A 82 4.27 -6.37 -10.19
N LEU A 83 4.73 -5.63 -9.16
CA LEU A 83 3.84 -5.01 -8.18
C LEU A 83 3.52 -3.57 -8.61
N GLY A 84 2.24 -3.25 -8.74
CA GLY A 84 1.79 -1.87 -8.88
C GLY A 84 2.02 -1.08 -7.59
N ASN A 85 2.12 0.26 -7.66
CA ASN A 85 2.34 1.11 -6.48
C ASN A 85 1.18 1.08 -5.47
N MET A 86 -0.02 0.61 -5.86
CA MET A 86 -1.17 0.45 -4.95
C MET A 86 -0.96 -0.62 -3.87
N ASP A 87 0.15 -1.35 -3.94
CA ASP A 87 0.45 -2.48 -3.07
C ASP A 87 1.39 -2.12 -1.92
N SER A 88 1.65 -0.84 -1.72
CA SER A 88 2.56 -0.36 -0.67
C SER A 88 1.86 0.56 0.33
N GLY A 89 2.43 0.66 1.52
CA GLY A 89 1.86 1.51 2.54
C GLY A 89 2.58 1.47 3.88
N SER A 90 1.93 2.03 4.88
CA SER A 90 2.43 2.11 6.24
C SER A 90 1.47 1.48 7.26
N VAL A 91 2.03 1.05 8.39
CA VAL A 91 1.29 0.50 9.52
C VAL A 91 1.26 1.53 10.64
N VAL A 92 0.07 1.82 11.14
CA VAL A 92 -0.17 2.80 12.19
C VAL A 92 -0.81 2.13 13.40
N GLU A 93 -0.15 2.25 14.54
CA GLU A 93 -0.61 1.68 15.80
C GLU A 93 -1.03 2.79 16.79
N TYR A 94 -2.02 2.49 17.63
CA TYR A 94 -2.39 3.37 18.72
C TYR A 94 -1.56 3.06 19.96
N LYS A 95 -0.63 3.97 20.31
CA LYS A 95 0.28 3.84 21.46
C LYS A 95 0.34 5.15 22.24
N ASN A 96 0.33 5.06 23.58
CA ASN A 96 0.47 6.23 24.47
C ASN A 96 -0.52 7.37 24.17
N ASN A 97 -1.76 7.02 23.81
CA ASN A 97 -2.83 7.94 23.40
C ASN A 97 -2.61 8.67 22.05
N GLU A 98 -1.70 8.17 21.23
CA GLU A 98 -1.42 8.73 19.90
C GLU A 98 -1.38 7.61 18.85
N TYR A 99 -1.69 7.97 17.61
CA TYR A 99 -1.44 7.12 16.44
C TYR A 99 0.00 7.35 15.96
N VAL A 100 0.77 6.28 15.88
CA VAL A 100 2.18 6.32 15.50
C VAL A 100 2.45 5.36 14.35
N TYR A 101 3.19 5.82 13.38
CA TYR A 101 3.70 4.99 12.29
C TYR A 101 4.82 4.08 12.81
N THR A 102 4.69 2.78 12.58
CA THR A 102 5.61 1.77 13.16
C THR A 102 6.39 0.99 12.13
N SER A 103 5.96 1.01 10.88
CA SER A 103 6.55 0.23 9.81
C SER A 103 5.97 0.59 8.45
N VAL A 104 6.64 0.14 7.40
CA VAL A 104 6.13 0.14 6.03
C VAL A 104 5.98 -1.29 5.54
N PHE A 105 5.14 -1.49 4.52
CA PHE A 105 4.94 -2.79 3.89
C PHE A 105 4.77 -2.65 2.37
N ILE A 106 5.06 -3.74 1.67
CA ILE A 106 4.74 -3.92 0.24
C ILE A 106 4.05 -5.28 0.12
N LEU A 107 2.92 -5.35 -0.58
CA LEU A 107 2.25 -6.62 -0.87
C LEU A 107 3.16 -7.49 -1.76
N THR A 108 3.11 -8.80 -1.56
CA THR A 108 3.94 -9.75 -2.30
C THR A 108 3.22 -11.10 -2.46
N GLN A 109 3.90 -12.05 -3.06
CA GLN A 109 3.41 -13.42 -3.22
C GLN A 109 3.56 -14.23 -1.93
N GLU A 110 2.78 -15.32 -1.81
CA GLU A 110 2.72 -16.18 -0.62
C GLU A 110 4.09 -16.75 -0.22
N ASP A 111 4.93 -17.13 -1.17
CA ASP A 111 6.23 -17.75 -0.93
C ASP A 111 7.35 -16.78 -0.53
N LYS A 112 7.09 -15.47 -0.59
CA LYS A 112 8.10 -14.43 -0.38
C LYS A 112 7.78 -13.48 0.78
N HIS A 113 6.70 -13.73 1.53
CA HIS A 113 6.26 -12.86 2.60
C HIS A 113 7.05 -13.08 3.91
N ASP A 114 7.06 -12.06 4.73
CA ASP A 114 7.48 -12.10 6.13
C ASP A 114 6.40 -11.58 7.09
N PHE A 115 5.28 -11.09 6.53
CA PHE A 115 4.12 -10.62 7.27
C PHE A 115 2.81 -10.93 6.53
N ILE A 116 1.72 -11.14 7.27
CA ILE A 116 0.40 -11.47 6.72
C ILE A 116 -0.64 -10.46 7.21
N LEU A 117 -1.41 -9.93 6.28
CA LEU A 117 -2.66 -9.26 6.57
C LEU A 117 -3.78 -10.29 6.44
N ASP A 118 -4.35 -10.67 7.58
CA ASP A 118 -5.38 -11.71 7.63
C ASP A 118 -6.61 -11.37 6.79
N GLU A 119 -7.27 -12.40 6.30
CA GLU A 119 -8.59 -12.27 5.69
C GLU A 119 -9.65 -11.80 6.70
N GLY A 120 -10.71 -11.19 6.22
CA GLY A 120 -11.86 -10.79 7.03
C GLY A 120 -12.46 -9.46 6.67
N LEU A 121 -13.23 -8.92 7.61
CA LEU A 121 -13.87 -7.61 7.47
C LEU A 121 -12.86 -6.50 7.79
N TYR A 122 -12.87 -5.50 6.94
CA TYR A 122 -12.09 -4.27 7.13
C TYR A 122 -13.00 -3.05 7.02
N CYS A 123 -12.82 -2.10 7.91
CA CYS A 123 -13.32 -0.76 7.70
C CYS A 123 -12.32 -0.01 6.83
N THR A 124 -12.79 0.55 5.73
CA THR A 124 -11.96 1.31 4.78
C THR A 124 -12.44 2.76 4.71
N TYR A 125 -11.50 3.66 4.44
CA TYR A 125 -11.76 5.08 4.20
C TYR A 125 -10.74 5.62 3.19
N THR A 126 -11.23 6.08 2.04
CA THR A 126 -10.38 6.65 0.99
C THR A 126 -10.51 8.17 0.96
N TYR A 127 -9.39 8.87 0.82
CA TYR A 127 -9.36 10.33 0.72
C TYR A 127 -8.32 10.80 -0.30
N SER A 128 -8.46 12.05 -0.76
CA SER A 128 -7.49 12.72 -1.62
C SER A 128 -6.85 13.92 -0.93
N GLY A 129 -5.65 14.29 -1.37
CA GLY A 129 -4.91 15.45 -0.88
C GLY A 129 -3.85 15.11 0.15
N GLN A 130 -3.43 16.11 0.92
CA GLN A 130 -2.29 16.04 1.84
C GLN A 130 -2.49 15.06 2.99
N TYR A 131 -1.39 14.49 3.48
CA TYR A 131 -1.35 13.56 4.62
C TYR A 131 -1.53 14.22 6.00
N ASP A 132 -1.51 15.55 6.09
CA ASP A 132 -1.61 16.32 7.33
C ASP A 132 -2.89 16.07 8.15
N ARG A 133 -3.93 15.51 7.51
CA ARG A 133 -5.23 15.19 8.13
C ARG A 133 -5.35 13.75 8.61
N THR A 134 -4.38 12.90 8.33
CA THR A 134 -4.52 11.44 8.54
C THR A 134 -4.76 11.09 10.00
N ASN A 135 -4.09 11.74 10.93
CA ASN A 135 -4.33 11.50 12.36
C ASN A 135 -5.79 11.75 12.77
N GLN A 136 -6.44 12.77 12.25
CA GLN A 136 -7.85 13.06 12.53
C GLN A 136 -8.77 11.98 11.92
N LEU A 137 -8.39 11.41 10.77
CA LEU A 137 -9.14 10.36 10.10
C LEU A 137 -9.14 9.05 10.90
N PHE A 138 -8.04 8.69 11.55
CA PHE A 138 -8.00 7.51 12.41
C PHE A 138 -9.00 7.62 13.58
N TYR A 139 -9.10 8.78 14.22
CA TYR A 139 -10.11 9.01 15.27
C TYR A 139 -11.53 8.96 14.69
N LYS A 140 -11.79 9.62 13.58
CA LYS A 140 -13.08 9.57 12.88
C LYS A 140 -13.51 8.15 12.53
N MET A 141 -12.60 7.34 11.97
CA MET A 141 -12.86 5.94 11.65
C MET A 141 -13.14 5.11 12.90
N LYS A 142 -12.37 5.31 13.98
CA LYS A 142 -12.58 4.64 15.26
C LYS A 142 -13.98 4.90 15.80
N ASP A 143 -14.42 6.15 15.82
CA ASP A 143 -15.76 6.54 16.30
C ASP A 143 -16.84 5.91 15.42
N TRP A 144 -16.72 6.00 14.11
CA TRP A 144 -17.65 5.40 13.17
C TRP A 144 -17.77 3.88 13.35
N ILE A 145 -16.64 3.17 13.53
CA ILE A 145 -16.59 1.73 13.78
C ILE A 145 -17.37 1.37 15.06
N GLN A 146 -17.23 2.16 16.11
CA GLN A 146 -17.94 1.94 17.37
C GLN A 146 -19.45 2.18 17.24
N GLU A 147 -19.84 3.25 16.57
CA GLU A 147 -21.26 3.60 16.31
C GLU A 147 -21.98 2.54 15.46
N HIS A 148 -21.26 1.85 14.58
CA HIS A 148 -21.82 0.80 13.72
C HIS A 148 -21.68 -0.62 14.32
N ASN A 149 -21.43 -0.74 15.63
CA ASN A 149 -21.34 -2.02 16.35
C ASN A 149 -20.21 -2.94 15.88
N TYR A 150 -19.08 -2.37 15.47
CA TYR A 150 -17.86 -3.10 15.21
C TYR A 150 -16.80 -2.85 16.28
N LYS A 151 -15.80 -3.73 16.33
CA LYS A 151 -14.61 -3.63 17.17
C LYS A 151 -13.36 -3.75 16.31
N ILE A 152 -12.38 -2.89 16.53
CA ILE A 152 -11.06 -2.93 15.85
C ILE A 152 -10.27 -4.15 16.34
N GLU A 153 -9.64 -4.87 15.42
CA GLU A 153 -8.84 -6.08 15.65
C GLU A 153 -7.38 -5.97 15.16
N GLY A 154 -6.85 -4.81 14.93
CA GLY A 154 -5.48 -4.67 14.47
C GLY A 154 -5.05 -3.23 14.32
N PRO A 155 -3.87 -3.00 13.76
CA PRO A 155 -3.41 -1.67 13.41
C PRO A 155 -4.20 -1.11 12.23
N PHE A 156 -4.11 0.20 12.04
CA PHE A 156 -4.49 0.83 10.79
C PHE A 156 -3.41 0.59 9.74
N LEU A 157 -3.84 0.39 8.52
CA LEU A 157 -2.99 0.23 7.34
C LEU A 157 -3.30 1.41 6.41
N GLU A 158 -2.31 2.14 6.02
CA GLU A 158 -2.44 3.27 5.11
C GLU A 158 -1.81 2.88 3.77
N PHE A 159 -2.64 2.66 2.75
CA PHE A 159 -2.21 2.35 1.39
C PHE A 159 -2.04 3.62 0.58
N LEU A 160 -0.89 3.79 -0.03
CA LEU A 160 -0.56 4.91 -0.90
C LEU A 160 -0.95 4.55 -2.34
N LEU A 161 -2.16 4.95 -2.76
CA LEU A 161 -2.70 4.57 -4.07
C LEU A 161 -2.17 5.45 -5.20
N ILE A 162 -2.09 6.76 -4.97
CA ILE A 162 -1.44 7.75 -5.83
C ILE A 162 -0.63 8.65 -4.93
N ASP A 163 0.66 8.78 -5.19
CA ASP A 163 1.58 9.56 -4.40
C ASP A 163 2.53 10.44 -5.25
N ILE A 164 3.64 10.84 -4.67
CA ILE A 164 4.64 11.71 -5.31
C ILE A 164 5.31 11.09 -6.55
N HIS A 165 5.21 9.78 -6.73
CA HIS A 165 5.80 9.06 -7.86
C HIS A 165 4.94 9.15 -9.12
N GLU A 166 3.62 9.36 -8.96
CA GLU A 166 2.66 9.46 -10.06
C GLU A 166 2.34 10.89 -10.45
N THR A 167 2.28 11.80 -9.46
CA THR A 167 1.90 13.19 -9.71
C THR A 167 2.66 14.16 -8.81
N LYS A 168 2.89 15.37 -9.33
CA LYS A 168 3.46 16.48 -8.54
C LYS A 168 2.39 17.33 -7.86
N LYS A 169 1.13 17.01 -8.10
CA LYS A 169 -0.01 17.75 -7.58
C LYS A 169 -0.55 17.04 -6.34
N VAL A 170 -0.31 17.64 -5.19
CA VAL A 170 -0.70 17.08 -3.90
C VAL A 170 -2.20 16.82 -3.79
N GLU A 171 -3.02 17.63 -4.44
CA GLU A 171 -4.48 17.43 -4.51
C GLU A 171 -4.91 16.15 -5.24
N GLU A 172 -4.03 15.57 -6.05
CA GLU A 172 -4.25 14.31 -6.79
C GLU A 172 -3.79 13.09 -5.99
N TYR A 173 -3.12 13.24 -4.85
CA TYR A 173 -2.74 12.11 -4.00
C TYR A 173 -3.99 11.39 -3.50
N ILE A 174 -3.95 10.06 -3.52
CA ILE A 174 -5.04 9.21 -3.03
C ILE A 174 -4.48 8.21 -2.05
N THR A 175 -5.07 8.20 -0.86
CA THR A 175 -4.71 7.28 0.22
C THR A 175 -5.95 6.52 0.67
N SER A 176 -5.80 5.22 0.92
CA SER A 176 -6.85 4.38 1.47
C SER A 176 -6.42 3.81 2.82
N ILE A 177 -7.17 4.13 3.86
CA ILE A 177 -6.96 3.63 5.21
C ILE A 177 -7.81 2.39 5.42
N HIS A 178 -7.20 1.31 5.88
CA HIS A 178 -7.87 0.04 6.19
C HIS A 178 -7.60 -0.34 7.65
N VAL A 179 -8.60 -0.85 8.35
CA VAL A 179 -8.43 -1.45 9.67
C VAL A 179 -9.31 -2.69 9.82
N LYS A 180 -8.71 -3.80 10.27
CA LYS A 180 -9.46 -5.04 10.48
C LYS A 180 -10.47 -4.86 11.60
N VAL A 181 -11.68 -5.34 11.38
CA VAL A 181 -12.78 -5.22 12.33
C VAL A 181 -13.56 -6.53 12.47
N LYS A 182 -14.27 -6.67 13.60
CA LYS A 182 -15.29 -7.72 13.78
C LYS A 182 -16.56 -7.13 14.37
N PRO A 183 -17.73 -7.75 14.15
CA PRO A 183 -18.95 -7.42 14.88
C PRO A 183 -18.75 -7.52 16.39
N ARG A 184 -19.42 -6.67 17.14
CA ARG A 184 -19.47 -6.72 18.61
C ARG A 184 -20.37 -7.82 19.12
#